data_6ed9cb6d7982d4dcea3c473a3cff5792
#
_entry.id   6ed9cb6d7982d4dcea3c473a3cff5792
#
_cell.length_a   1.000
_cell.length_b   1.000
_cell.length_c   1.000
_cell.angle_alpha   90.00
_cell.angle_beta   90.00
_cell.angle_gamma   90.00
#
_symmetry.space_group_name_H-M   'P 1'
#
loop_
_entity.id
_entity.type
_entity.pdbx_description
1 polymer ?
#
loop_
_entity_poly.entity_id
_entity_poly.type
_entity_poly.pdbx_seq_one_letter_code
_entity_poly.pdbx_strand_id
1 'polypeptide(L)'
;MGFNNFYTIISDFDLFIRLSQKWKFIYVAEKLAFFRIHNENFTLLNSEMEINELEKWIYEAQNKTNEILDPYLHYVVYRLNFLKTKKYINDGNLVKAIKNIILLPIGFNKVRLILRILLPKSVVKKVQFYQ
;
A
#
# COMPACT_ATOMS: atom_id res chain seq x y z
N MET A 1 4.94 -24.32 -5.75
CA MET A 1 4.47 -23.11 -5.07
C MET A 1 5.06 -21.92 -5.82
N GLY A 2 4.24 -21.06 -6.45
CA GLY A 2 4.70 -20.00 -7.35
C GLY A 2 3.85 -18.73 -7.18
N PHE A 3 4.05 -17.75 -8.05
CA PHE A 3 3.23 -16.55 -8.12
C PHE A 3 1.79 -16.89 -8.42
N ASN A 4 0.87 -16.11 -7.83
CA ASN A 4 -0.54 -16.22 -8.13
C ASN A 4 -0.86 -15.32 -9.33
N ASN A 5 -1.31 -15.91 -10.43
CA ASN A 5 -1.60 -15.22 -11.69
C ASN A 5 -2.78 -14.22 -11.60
N PHE A 6 -3.53 -14.24 -10.50
CA PHE A 6 -4.61 -13.27 -10.25
C PHE A 6 -4.12 -11.90 -9.78
N TYR A 7 -2.85 -11.81 -9.37
CA TYR A 7 -2.24 -10.57 -8.88
C TYR A 7 -1.06 -10.19 -9.75
N THR A 8 -1.00 -8.92 -10.13
CA THR A 8 0.08 -8.36 -10.94
C THR A 8 0.99 -7.47 -10.09
N ILE A 9 0.38 -6.53 -9.34
CA ILE A 9 1.13 -5.56 -8.53
C ILE A 9 1.51 -6.14 -7.17
N ILE A 10 0.60 -6.87 -6.52
CA ILE A 10 0.83 -7.45 -5.20
C ILE A 10 1.24 -8.93 -5.24
N SER A 11 1.67 -9.41 -6.40
CA SER A 11 2.02 -10.83 -6.59
C SER A 11 3.17 -11.30 -5.70
N ASP A 12 4.18 -10.45 -5.47
CA ASP A 12 5.28 -10.69 -4.55
C ASP A 12 4.82 -10.69 -3.09
N PHE A 13 4.01 -9.70 -2.70
CA PHE A 13 3.39 -9.63 -1.39
C PHE A 13 2.59 -10.90 -1.07
N ASP A 14 1.69 -11.32 -1.96
CA ASP A 14 0.91 -12.56 -1.81
C ASP A 14 1.82 -13.79 -1.67
N LEU A 15 2.87 -13.88 -2.50
CA LEU A 15 3.83 -14.98 -2.44
C LEU A 15 4.56 -15.01 -1.09
N PHE A 16 5.07 -13.86 -0.60
CA PHE A 16 5.76 -13.78 0.68
C PHE A 16 4.86 -14.15 1.85
N ILE A 17 3.61 -13.72 1.86
CA ILE A 17 2.65 -14.11 2.89
C ILE A 17 2.41 -15.63 2.89
N ARG A 18 2.23 -16.26 1.73
CA ARG A 18 2.07 -17.71 1.63
C ARG A 18 3.34 -18.49 2.02
N LEU A 19 4.51 -17.95 1.72
CA LEU A 19 5.78 -18.53 2.14
C LEU A 19 5.98 -18.43 3.66
N SER A 20 5.61 -17.29 4.28
CA SER A 20 5.78 -17.07 5.72
C SER A 20 5.00 -18.07 6.59
N GLN A 21 3.95 -18.67 6.05
CA GLN A 21 3.18 -19.71 6.74
C GLN A 21 3.94 -21.06 6.85
N LYS A 22 4.92 -21.27 5.99
CA LYS A 22 5.66 -22.54 5.91
C LYS A 22 7.14 -22.40 6.20
N TRP A 23 7.71 -21.20 6.00
CA TRP A 23 9.15 -20.96 6.06
C TRP A 23 9.46 -19.78 6.99
N LYS A 24 10.56 -19.85 7.68
CA LYS A 24 11.11 -18.74 8.46
C LYS A 24 11.94 -17.84 7.55
N PHE A 25 11.71 -16.55 7.60
CA PHE A 25 12.55 -15.56 6.93
C PHE A 25 13.72 -15.16 7.83
N ILE A 26 14.89 -14.99 7.20
CA ILE A 26 16.09 -14.51 7.87
C ILE A 26 16.38 -13.12 7.30
N TYR A 27 16.61 -12.16 8.17
CA TYR A 27 17.04 -10.82 7.78
C TYR A 27 18.54 -10.83 7.47
N VAL A 28 18.89 -10.28 6.29
CA VAL A 28 20.30 -10.04 5.89
C VAL A 28 20.54 -8.55 5.91
N ALA A 29 21.48 -8.07 6.74
CA ALA A 29 21.76 -6.64 6.95
C ALA A 29 22.55 -5.99 5.81
N GLU A 30 22.85 -6.71 4.74
CA GLU A 30 23.61 -6.23 3.59
C GLU A 30 22.69 -5.62 2.52
N LYS A 31 23.22 -4.64 1.77
CA LYS A 31 22.53 -4.06 0.62
C LYS A 31 22.70 -4.98 -0.59
N LEU A 32 21.73 -5.87 -0.80
CA LEU A 32 21.78 -6.89 -1.86
C LEU A 32 21.13 -6.43 -3.18
N ALA A 33 20.34 -5.36 -3.18
CA ALA A 33 19.64 -4.86 -4.35
C ALA A 33 19.49 -3.35 -4.36
N PHE A 34 19.33 -2.79 -5.56
CA PHE A 34 19.01 -1.37 -5.77
C PHE A 34 17.64 -1.26 -6.44
N PHE A 35 16.78 -0.42 -5.87
CA PHE A 35 15.50 -0.09 -6.47
C PHE A 35 15.62 1.21 -7.27
N ARG A 36 15.43 1.13 -8.60
CA ARG A 36 15.44 2.31 -9.46
C ARG A 36 14.08 2.99 -9.43
N ILE A 37 14.05 4.24 -9.02
CA ILE A 37 12.85 5.08 -9.07
C ILE A 37 12.88 5.91 -10.35
N HIS A 38 11.85 5.76 -11.18
CA HIS A 38 11.62 6.55 -12.39
C HIS A 38 10.13 6.80 -12.58
N ASN A 39 9.78 7.77 -13.45
CA ASN A 39 8.38 8.19 -13.64
C ASN A 39 7.49 7.12 -14.27
N GLU A 40 8.09 6.10 -14.91
CA GLU A 40 7.40 5.00 -15.58
C GLU A 40 7.28 3.74 -14.71
N ASN A 41 7.51 3.85 -13.40
CA ASN A 41 7.32 2.71 -12.50
C ASN A 41 5.89 2.22 -12.56
N PHE A 42 5.72 0.95 -12.94
CA PHE A 42 4.41 0.32 -13.17
C PHE A 42 3.45 0.48 -11.99
N THR A 43 3.92 0.30 -10.77
CA THR A 43 3.11 0.46 -9.55
C THR A 43 2.63 1.91 -9.35
N LEU A 44 3.46 2.90 -9.73
CA LEU A 44 3.08 4.31 -9.61
C LEU A 44 1.98 4.69 -10.60
N LEU A 45 2.03 4.12 -11.81
CA LEU A 45 1.05 4.38 -12.88
C LEU A 45 -0.27 3.62 -12.65
N ASN A 46 -0.22 2.47 -12.00
CA ASN A 46 -1.36 1.57 -11.83
C ASN A 46 -1.86 1.48 -10.38
N SER A 47 -1.91 2.62 -9.70
CA SER A 47 -2.36 2.68 -8.29
C SER A 47 -3.81 2.20 -8.07
N GLU A 48 -4.66 2.28 -9.08
CA GLU A 48 -6.02 1.75 -9.03
C GLU A 48 -6.04 0.22 -9.04
N MET A 49 -5.18 -0.38 -9.85
CA MET A 49 -4.99 -1.84 -9.88
C MET A 49 -4.48 -2.33 -8.51
N GLU A 50 -3.51 -1.63 -7.90
CA GLU A 50 -3.01 -1.96 -6.55
C GLU A 50 -4.15 -1.95 -5.52
N ILE A 51 -5.02 -0.93 -5.56
CA ILE A 51 -6.19 -0.83 -4.66
C ILE A 51 -7.13 -2.03 -4.86
N ASN A 52 -7.50 -2.33 -6.10
CA ASN A 52 -8.43 -3.42 -6.43
C ASN A 52 -7.87 -4.79 -6.04
N GLU A 53 -6.59 -5.03 -6.30
CA GLU A 53 -5.92 -6.27 -5.92
C GLU A 53 -5.84 -6.44 -4.39
N LEU A 54 -5.52 -5.36 -3.64
CA LEU A 54 -5.51 -5.39 -2.18
C LEU A 54 -6.92 -5.62 -1.60
N GLU A 55 -7.96 -5.01 -2.16
CA GLU A 55 -9.35 -5.25 -1.74
C GLU A 55 -9.73 -6.71 -1.89
N LYS A 56 -9.44 -7.28 -3.06
CA LYS A 56 -9.70 -8.68 -3.35
C LYS A 56 -8.92 -9.59 -2.39
N TRP A 57 -7.64 -9.31 -2.19
CA TRP A 57 -6.78 -10.08 -1.30
C TRP A 57 -7.28 -10.05 0.14
N ILE A 58 -7.68 -8.88 0.67
CA ILE A 58 -8.26 -8.73 2.02
C ILE A 58 -9.56 -9.54 2.13
N TYR A 59 -10.45 -9.44 1.14
CA TYR A 59 -11.69 -10.20 1.12
C TYR A 59 -11.44 -11.72 1.17
N GLU A 60 -10.49 -12.20 0.35
CA GLU A 60 -10.11 -13.61 0.35
C GLU A 60 -9.47 -14.04 1.68
N ALA A 61 -8.62 -13.19 2.27
CA ALA A 61 -7.97 -13.47 3.55
C ALA A 61 -8.98 -13.55 4.70
N GLN A 62 -9.98 -12.65 4.74
CA GLN A 62 -11.03 -12.65 5.77
C GLN A 62 -11.96 -13.87 5.68
N ASN A 63 -12.17 -14.41 4.47
CA ASN A 63 -13.00 -15.59 4.27
C ASN A 63 -12.26 -16.92 4.52
N LYS A 64 -10.93 -16.90 4.56
CA LYS A 64 -10.12 -18.04 4.96
C LYS A 64 -9.74 -17.81 6.43
N THR A 65 -10.38 -18.52 7.35
CA THR A 65 -9.98 -18.55 8.77
C THR A 65 -8.49 -18.89 8.86
N ASN A 66 -7.66 -17.87 9.01
CA ASN A 66 -6.22 -18.03 9.08
C ASN A 66 -5.71 -17.29 10.31
N GLU A 67 -5.63 -18.00 11.43
CA GLU A 67 -5.19 -17.48 12.73
C GLU A 67 -3.82 -16.78 12.68
N ILE A 68 -2.97 -17.16 11.71
CA ILE A 68 -1.64 -16.57 11.55
C ILE A 68 -1.72 -15.16 10.91
N LEU A 69 -2.70 -14.91 10.03
CA LEU A 69 -2.82 -13.66 9.29
C LEU A 69 -3.65 -12.60 10.01
N ASP A 70 -4.62 -13.03 10.83
CA ASP A 70 -5.54 -12.14 11.50
C ASP A 70 -4.87 -11.01 12.29
N PRO A 71 -3.79 -11.25 13.08
CA PRO A 71 -3.10 -10.19 13.80
C PRO A 71 -2.44 -9.14 12.90
N TYR A 72 -2.14 -9.48 11.65
CA TYR A 72 -1.41 -8.62 10.70
C TYR A 72 -2.31 -7.98 9.66
N LEU A 73 -3.55 -8.44 9.51
CA LEU A 73 -4.50 -7.96 8.51
C LEU A 73 -4.74 -6.45 8.61
N HIS A 74 -4.72 -5.89 9.83
CA HIS A 74 -4.89 -4.46 10.04
C HIS A 74 -3.81 -3.60 9.36
N TYR A 75 -2.58 -4.09 9.19
CA TYR A 75 -1.53 -3.38 8.44
C TYR A 75 -1.87 -3.28 6.95
N VAL A 76 -2.44 -4.35 6.38
CA VAL A 76 -2.85 -4.37 4.97
C VAL A 76 -4.05 -3.47 4.74
N VAL A 77 -5.03 -3.50 5.64
CA VAL A 77 -6.20 -2.59 5.63
C VAL A 77 -5.74 -1.13 5.76
N TYR A 78 -4.78 -0.86 6.65
CA TYR A 78 -4.18 0.48 6.77
C TYR A 78 -3.53 0.92 5.45
N ARG A 79 -2.74 0.07 4.79
CA ARG A 79 -2.13 0.35 3.48
C ARG A 79 -3.18 0.66 2.43
N LEU A 80 -4.23 -0.14 2.35
CA LEU A 80 -5.36 0.07 1.44
C LEU A 80 -6.03 1.44 1.67
N ASN A 81 -6.36 1.77 2.92
CA ASN A 81 -6.98 3.04 3.27
C ASN A 81 -6.07 4.24 2.95
N PHE A 82 -4.77 4.11 3.15
CA PHE A 82 -3.80 5.13 2.75
C PHE A 82 -3.81 5.36 1.24
N LEU A 83 -3.78 4.30 0.43
CA LEU A 83 -3.81 4.39 -1.03
C LEU A 83 -5.12 5.01 -1.54
N LYS A 84 -6.27 4.57 -1.00
CA LYS A 84 -7.58 5.15 -1.32
C LYS A 84 -7.63 6.65 -1.00
N THR A 85 -7.11 7.03 0.15
CA THR A 85 -7.08 8.44 0.56
C THR A 85 -6.22 9.26 -0.41
N LYS A 86 -5.04 8.74 -0.78
CA LYS A 86 -4.16 9.37 -1.77
C LYS A 86 -4.87 9.54 -3.12
N LYS A 87 -5.64 8.53 -3.56
CA LYS A 87 -6.46 8.61 -4.78
C LYS A 87 -7.52 9.69 -4.66
N TYR A 88 -8.31 9.71 -3.57
CA TYR A 88 -9.34 10.74 -3.35
C TYR A 88 -8.79 12.16 -3.38
N ILE A 89 -7.60 12.40 -2.80
CA ILE A 89 -6.94 13.71 -2.86
C ILE A 89 -6.58 14.06 -4.32
N ASN A 90 -6.05 13.11 -5.09
CA ASN A 90 -5.68 13.34 -6.48
C ASN A 90 -6.89 13.64 -7.37
N ASP A 91 -8.00 12.93 -7.14
CA ASP A 91 -9.27 13.07 -7.87
C ASP A 91 -10.06 14.31 -7.43
N GLY A 92 -9.56 15.08 -6.43
CA GLY A 92 -10.23 16.27 -5.90
C GLY A 92 -11.39 15.96 -4.96
N ASN A 93 -11.64 14.72 -4.60
CA ASN A 93 -12.73 14.32 -3.70
C ASN A 93 -12.32 14.49 -2.23
N LEU A 94 -12.21 15.76 -1.80
CA LEU A 94 -11.72 16.12 -0.48
C LEU A 94 -12.61 15.60 0.66
N VAL A 95 -13.93 15.51 0.44
CA VAL A 95 -14.85 15.00 1.47
C VAL A 95 -14.55 13.56 1.84
N LYS A 96 -14.37 12.69 0.82
CA LYS A 96 -13.99 11.28 1.06
C LYS A 96 -12.57 11.18 1.62
N ALA A 97 -11.65 12.01 1.15
CA ALA A 97 -10.29 12.05 1.65
C ALA A 97 -10.25 12.39 3.16
N ILE A 98 -10.94 13.44 3.58
CA ILE A 98 -10.99 13.87 5.00
C ILE A 98 -11.62 12.78 5.87
N LYS A 99 -12.75 12.20 5.45
CA LYS A 99 -13.39 11.09 6.19
C LYS A 99 -12.41 9.93 6.42
N ASN A 100 -11.69 9.52 5.38
CA ASN A 100 -10.70 8.45 5.51
C ASN A 100 -9.50 8.84 6.39
N ILE A 101 -9.01 10.08 6.29
CA ILE A 101 -7.90 10.57 7.13
C ILE A 101 -8.27 10.52 8.62
N ILE A 102 -9.51 10.85 8.99
CA ILE A 102 -9.97 10.79 10.39
C ILE A 102 -9.83 9.36 10.92
N LEU A 103 -10.21 8.36 10.12
CA LEU A 103 -10.17 6.94 10.49
C LEU A 103 -8.76 6.34 10.54
N LEU A 104 -7.77 6.98 9.89
CA LEU A 104 -6.40 6.49 9.93
C LEU A 104 -5.77 6.73 11.32
N PRO A 105 -4.96 5.78 11.84
CA PRO A 105 -4.23 5.97 13.08
C PRO A 105 -3.26 7.16 12.97
N ILE A 106 -2.95 7.76 14.13
CA ILE A 106 -2.00 8.87 14.20
C ILE A 106 -0.61 8.33 13.86
N GLY A 107 0.04 8.98 12.88
CA GLY A 107 1.36 8.58 12.41
C GLY A 107 1.83 9.45 11.26
N PHE A 108 3.08 9.26 10.85
CA PHE A 108 3.73 10.04 9.79
C PHE A 108 2.90 10.10 8.49
N ASN A 109 2.31 8.99 8.07
CA ASN A 109 1.50 8.93 6.86
C ASN A 109 0.22 9.79 6.95
N LYS A 110 -0.41 9.87 8.13
CA LYS A 110 -1.58 10.75 8.34
C LYS A 110 -1.20 12.22 8.18
N VAL A 111 -0.09 12.64 8.82
CA VAL A 111 0.44 14.00 8.69
C VAL A 111 0.75 14.32 7.22
N ARG A 112 1.40 13.40 6.52
CA ARG A 112 1.72 13.55 5.11
C ARG A 112 0.48 13.74 4.22
N LEU A 113 -0.61 13.02 4.47
CA LEU A 113 -1.87 13.19 3.74
C LEU A 113 -2.53 14.54 4.03
N ILE A 114 -2.50 14.99 5.28
CA ILE A 114 -3.01 16.32 5.67
C ILE A 114 -2.21 17.42 4.95
N LEU A 115 -0.89 17.34 4.99
CA LEU A 115 -0.02 18.29 4.29
C LEU A 115 -0.28 18.30 2.77
N ARG A 116 -0.59 17.14 2.18
CA ARG A 116 -0.91 17.03 0.76
C ARG A 116 -2.22 17.75 0.37
N ILE A 117 -3.18 17.86 1.31
CA ILE A 117 -4.41 18.65 1.10
C ILE A 117 -4.13 20.15 1.23
N LEU A 118 -3.29 20.52 2.20
CA LEU A 118 -3.03 21.93 2.51
C LEU A 118 -2.03 22.61 1.57
N LEU A 119 -1.09 21.83 0.99
CA LEU A 119 -0.04 22.38 0.14
C LEU A 119 -0.46 22.44 -1.35
N PRO A 120 -0.04 23.47 -2.08
CA PRO A 120 -0.23 23.54 -3.52
C PRO A 120 0.41 22.35 -4.25
N LYS A 121 -0.24 21.89 -5.33
CA LYS A 121 0.24 20.73 -6.13
C LYS A 121 1.70 20.89 -6.61
N SER A 122 2.15 22.12 -6.86
CA SER A 122 3.54 22.42 -7.26
C SER A 122 4.56 22.07 -6.16
N VAL A 123 4.22 22.34 -4.90
CA VAL A 123 5.08 22.04 -3.75
C VAL A 123 5.09 20.53 -3.48
N VAL A 124 3.94 19.90 -3.55
CA VAL A 124 3.79 18.45 -3.34
C VAL A 124 4.62 17.66 -4.37
N LYS A 125 4.63 18.07 -5.64
CA LYS A 125 5.45 17.43 -6.68
C LYS A 125 6.95 17.50 -6.35
N LYS A 126 7.46 18.64 -5.88
CA LYS A 126 8.88 18.79 -5.53
C LYS A 126 9.30 17.86 -4.38
N VAL A 127 8.44 17.69 -3.37
CA VAL A 127 8.74 16.81 -2.22
C VAL A 127 8.71 15.32 -2.61
N GLN A 128 7.95 14.93 -3.64
CA GLN A 128 7.90 13.53 -4.10
C GLN A 128 9.17 13.05 -4.80
N PHE A 129 10.02 13.95 -5.31
CA PHE A 129 11.30 13.59 -5.94
C PHE A 129 12.42 13.24 -4.96
N TYR A 130 12.21 13.47 -3.66
CA TYR A 130 13.21 13.19 -2.61
C TYR A 130 12.89 11.93 -1.78
N GLN A 131 12.02 11.07 -2.28
CA GLN A 131 11.68 9.76 -1.68
C GLN A 131 11.86 8.63 -2.68
#